data_5cc9f91d99e0acfabe6c29c41ea5ba7a
#
_entry.id   5cc9f91d99e0acfabe6c29c41ea5ba7a
#
_cell.length_a   1.000
_cell.length_b   1.000
_cell.length_c   1.000
_cell.angle_alpha   90.00
_cell.angle_beta   90.00
_cell.angle_gamma   90.00
#
_symmetry.space_group_name_H-M   'P 1'
#
loop_
_entity.id
_entity.type
_entity.pdbx_description
1 polymer ?
#
loop_
_entity_poly.entity_id
_entity_poly.type
_entity_poly.pdbx_seq_one_letter_code
_entity_poly.pdbx_strand_id
1 'polypeptide(L)'
;MKKFLTKALFLFFCAFSVVSYGAEHTVKMLNSGQGGSMVFEPAVLKVNVGDTVKFEASEPGHNSASIPGLLPSDAKAWQGGLNQDVTVKFDKEGVYVYQCTPHLVLAMIGVVVVGDATNLQEIKENSKQITSKFVMNKDRLDSYLATLN
;
A
#
# COMPACT_ATOMS: atom_id res chain seq x y z
N MET A 1 -1.86 -66.45 34.70
CA MET A 1 -1.05 -65.47 33.93
C MET A 1 -2.01 -64.60 33.08
N LYS A 2 -2.34 -63.37 33.53
CA LYS A 2 -3.22 -62.44 32.78
C LYS A 2 -2.36 -61.52 31.93
N LYS A 3 -2.52 -61.58 30.59
CA LYS A 3 -1.83 -60.74 29.66
C LYS A 3 -2.61 -59.40 29.57
N PHE A 4 -2.03 -58.30 30.07
CA PHE A 4 -2.53 -56.94 29.82
C PHE A 4 -2.18 -56.52 28.40
N LEU A 5 -3.21 -56.25 27.59
CA LEU A 5 -3.06 -55.75 26.22
C LEU A 5 -3.24 -54.22 26.29
N THR A 6 -2.13 -53.50 26.28
CA THR A 6 -2.11 -52.03 26.26
C THR A 6 -2.46 -51.55 24.86
N LYS A 7 -3.65 -51.03 24.65
CA LYS A 7 -4.04 -50.35 23.40
C LYS A 7 -3.45 -48.93 23.40
N ALA A 8 -2.41 -48.70 22.56
CA ALA A 8 -1.89 -47.39 22.27
C ALA A 8 -2.86 -46.65 21.34
N LEU A 9 -3.52 -45.60 21.86
CA LEU A 9 -4.38 -44.70 21.07
C LEU A 9 -3.49 -43.66 20.38
N PHE A 10 -3.26 -43.85 19.10
CA PHE A 10 -2.54 -42.85 18.25
C PHE A 10 -3.52 -41.73 17.92
N LEU A 11 -3.41 -40.56 18.60
CA LEU A 11 -4.09 -39.33 18.23
C LEU A 11 -3.42 -38.75 17.00
N PHE A 12 -4.09 -38.88 15.86
CA PHE A 12 -3.68 -38.25 14.61
C PHE A 12 -4.05 -36.74 14.67
N PHE A 13 -3.05 -35.90 14.99
CA PHE A 13 -3.22 -34.45 15.02
C PHE A 13 -3.19 -33.92 13.56
N CYS A 14 -4.37 -33.74 12.98
CA CYS A 14 -4.53 -33.16 11.66
C CYS A 14 -4.23 -31.66 11.75
N ALA A 15 -3.03 -31.23 11.37
CA ALA A 15 -2.67 -29.82 11.27
C ALA A 15 -3.45 -29.20 10.09
N PHE A 16 -4.53 -28.50 10.38
CA PHE A 16 -5.22 -27.65 9.40
C PHE A 16 -4.35 -26.44 9.13
N SER A 17 -3.70 -26.40 7.96
CA SER A 17 -3.04 -25.21 7.45
C SER A 17 -4.12 -24.22 7.01
N VAL A 18 -4.35 -23.16 7.80
CA VAL A 18 -5.17 -22.02 7.37
C VAL A 18 -4.40 -21.24 6.31
N VAL A 19 -4.84 -21.33 5.06
CA VAL A 19 -4.36 -20.45 3.99
C VAL A 19 -4.98 -19.08 4.26
N SER A 20 -4.18 -18.14 4.75
CA SER A 20 -4.59 -16.74 4.88
C SER A 20 -4.52 -16.08 3.50
N TYR A 21 -5.65 -15.76 2.91
CA TYR A 21 -5.72 -14.88 1.77
C TYR A 21 -5.64 -13.43 2.27
N GLY A 22 -4.74 -12.64 1.68
CA GLY A 22 -4.70 -11.20 1.94
C GLY A 22 -6.02 -10.53 1.54
N ALA A 23 -6.42 -9.49 2.27
CA ALA A 23 -7.59 -8.69 1.93
C ALA A 23 -7.35 -7.86 0.66
N GLU A 24 -8.43 -7.52 -0.05
CA GLU A 24 -8.39 -6.57 -1.15
C GLU A 24 -8.96 -5.23 -0.70
N HIS A 25 -8.23 -4.15 -0.97
CA HIS A 25 -8.59 -2.77 -0.70
C HIS A 25 -8.70 -2.00 -2.01
N THR A 26 -9.50 -0.93 -2.03
CA THR A 26 -9.64 -0.07 -3.21
C THR A 26 -9.22 1.36 -2.88
N VAL A 27 -8.43 1.95 -3.77
CA VAL A 27 -8.09 3.38 -3.80
C VAL A 27 -8.60 3.95 -5.12
N LYS A 28 -9.46 4.96 -5.05
CA LYS A 28 -10.02 5.63 -6.23
C LYS A 28 -9.11 6.76 -6.70
N MET A 29 -9.01 6.94 -8.00
CA MET A 29 -8.32 8.05 -8.64
C MET A 29 -9.37 9.09 -9.08
N LEU A 30 -9.34 10.29 -8.49
CA LEU A 30 -10.41 11.29 -8.61
C LEU A 30 -9.88 12.67 -8.99
N ASN A 31 -10.65 13.38 -9.83
CA ASN A 31 -10.45 14.81 -10.10
C ASN A 31 -10.75 15.67 -8.87
N SER A 32 -11.73 15.25 -8.04
CA SER A 32 -12.11 15.93 -6.80
C SER A 32 -12.62 14.92 -5.78
N GLY A 33 -12.19 15.05 -4.52
CA GLY A 33 -12.59 14.22 -3.40
C GLY A 33 -12.44 14.95 -2.07
N GLN A 34 -12.49 14.23 -0.94
CA GLN A 34 -12.41 14.83 0.40
C GLN A 34 -11.11 15.61 0.63
N GLY A 35 -10.01 15.19 0.01
CA GLY A 35 -8.71 15.85 0.09
C GLY A 35 -8.52 17.03 -0.88
N GLY A 36 -9.56 17.46 -1.60
CA GLY A 36 -9.50 18.54 -2.59
C GLY A 36 -9.45 18.04 -4.03
N SER A 37 -8.74 18.74 -4.92
CA SER A 37 -8.59 18.36 -6.33
C SER A 37 -7.41 17.45 -6.56
N MET A 38 -7.52 16.61 -7.59
CA MET A 38 -6.49 15.65 -8.02
C MET A 38 -6.01 14.79 -6.86
N VAL A 39 -6.83 13.81 -6.47
CA VAL A 39 -6.62 13.02 -5.23
C VAL A 39 -6.74 11.52 -5.48
N PHE A 40 -6.03 10.76 -4.67
CA PHE A 40 -6.34 9.37 -4.37
C PHE A 40 -7.26 9.30 -3.15
N GLU A 41 -8.25 8.42 -3.15
CA GLU A 41 -9.18 8.27 -2.03
C GLU A 41 -9.41 6.80 -1.67
N PRO A 42 -9.01 6.37 -0.44
CA PRO A 42 -8.33 7.16 0.59
C PRO A 42 -6.90 7.56 0.18
N ALA A 43 -6.45 8.73 0.65
CA ALA A 43 -5.10 9.24 0.35
C ALA A 43 -4.00 8.52 1.15
N VAL A 44 -4.32 8.09 2.36
CA VAL A 44 -3.48 7.26 3.23
C VAL A 44 -4.25 5.99 3.55
N LEU A 45 -3.69 4.84 3.20
CA LEU A 45 -4.30 3.53 3.42
C LEU A 45 -3.35 2.64 4.23
N LYS A 46 -3.85 2.05 5.32
CA LYS A 46 -3.13 1.04 6.10
C LYS A 46 -3.63 -0.35 5.72
N VAL A 47 -2.70 -1.26 5.44
CA VAL A 47 -2.97 -2.64 5.04
C VAL A 47 -2.02 -3.60 5.76
N ASN A 48 -2.31 -4.90 5.72
CA ASN A 48 -1.41 -5.93 6.24
C ASN A 48 -0.47 -6.44 5.15
N VAL A 49 0.65 -7.04 5.56
CA VAL A 49 1.53 -7.77 4.64
C VAL A 49 0.74 -8.89 3.97
N GLY A 50 0.81 -8.98 2.65
CA GLY A 50 0.09 -9.95 1.84
C GLY A 50 -1.24 -9.46 1.27
N ASP A 51 -1.73 -8.29 1.72
CA ASP A 51 -2.93 -7.66 1.15
C ASP A 51 -2.66 -7.13 -0.27
N THR A 52 -3.75 -6.93 -1.01
CA THR A 52 -3.74 -6.30 -2.33
C THR A 52 -4.46 -4.95 -2.29
N VAL A 53 -3.98 -4.00 -3.10
CA VAL A 53 -4.66 -2.73 -3.32
C VAL A 53 -4.95 -2.58 -4.81
N LYS A 54 -6.23 -2.41 -5.12
CA LYS A 54 -6.71 -2.01 -6.44
C LYS A 54 -6.74 -0.49 -6.50
N PHE A 55 -5.91 0.10 -7.34
CA PHE A 55 -6.01 1.51 -7.71
C PHE A 55 -6.98 1.61 -8.89
N GLU A 56 -8.15 2.16 -8.63
CA GLU A 56 -9.27 2.22 -9.57
C GLU A 56 -9.28 3.55 -10.33
N ALA A 57 -9.26 3.48 -11.65
CA ALA A 57 -9.40 4.64 -12.54
C ALA A 57 -10.87 5.09 -12.58
N SER A 58 -11.39 5.59 -11.44
CA SER A 58 -12.79 5.99 -11.29
C SER A 58 -13.16 7.20 -12.16
N GLU A 59 -12.19 8.06 -12.46
CA GLU A 59 -12.33 9.22 -13.35
C GLU A 59 -11.17 9.24 -14.36
N PRO A 60 -11.37 9.84 -15.55
CA PRO A 60 -10.34 9.84 -16.58
C PRO A 60 -9.17 10.77 -16.27
N GLY A 61 -8.02 10.48 -16.88
CA GLY A 61 -6.81 11.32 -16.81
C GLY A 61 -5.81 10.86 -15.75
N HIS A 62 -6.02 9.74 -15.09
CA HIS A 62 -5.21 9.28 -13.97
C HIS A 62 -4.50 7.95 -14.23
N ASN A 63 -3.43 7.73 -13.48
CA ASN A 63 -2.78 6.46 -13.27
C ASN A 63 -2.25 6.35 -11.83
N SER A 64 -1.77 5.17 -11.44
CA SER A 64 -1.04 4.96 -10.20
C SER A 64 0.34 4.38 -10.51
N ALA A 65 1.38 5.00 -9.96
CA ALA A 65 2.76 4.55 -10.10
C ALA A 65 3.54 4.76 -8.81
N SER A 66 4.35 3.77 -8.41
CA SER A 66 5.28 3.94 -7.30
C SER A 66 6.37 4.95 -7.64
N ILE A 67 6.93 5.61 -6.62
CA ILE A 67 8.02 6.58 -6.80
C ILE A 67 9.33 5.91 -6.38
N PRO A 68 10.33 5.80 -7.27
CA PRO A 68 11.63 5.25 -6.92
C PRO A 68 12.26 5.97 -5.71
N GLY A 69 12.76 5.20 -4.75
CA GLY A 69 13.33 5.73 -3.50
C GLY A 69 12.30 6.14 -2.44
N LEU A 70 10.99 5.98 -2.71
CA LEU A 70 9.91 6.23 -1.75
C LEU A 70 9.07 4.98 -1.48
N LEU A 71 9.70 3.83 -1.42
CA LEU A 71 9.15 2.54 -1.02
C LEU A 71 10.23 1.75 -0.26
N PRO A 72 9.86 0.70 0.50
CA PRO A 72 10.84 -0.14 1.19
C PRO A 72 11.87 -0.71 0.21
N SER A 73 13.11 -0.88 0.67
CA SER A 73 14.16 -1.55 -0.10
C SER A 73 13.68 -2.95 -0.53
N ASP A 74 13.98 -3.34 -1.76
CA ASP A 74 13.56 -4.61 -2.37
C ASP A 74 12.05 -4.80 -2.53
N ALA A 75 11.23 -3.76 -2.30
CA ALA A 75 9.82 -3.80 -2.62
C ALA A 75 9.61 -3.72 -4.14
N LYS A 76 8.57 -4.43 -4.61
CA LYS A 76 8.22 -4.41 -6.03
C LYS A 76 7.61 -3.06 -6.42
N ALA A 77 8.23 -2.37 -7.35
CA ALA A 77 7.68 -1.16 -7.96
C ALA A 77 6.54 -1.50 -8.93
N TRP A 78 5.63 -0.53 -9.16
CA TRP A 78 4.57 -0.66 -10.16
C TRP A 78 4.43 0.60 -11.00
N GLN A 79 3.87 0.43 -12.21
CA GLN A 79 3.56 1.49 -13.15
C GLN A 79 2.24 1.14 -13.84
N GLY A 80 1.15 1.77 -13.40
CA GLY A 80 -0.15 1.64 -14.04
C GLY A 80 -0.25 2.46 -15.33
N GLY A 81 -1.03 1.99 -16.29
CA GLY A 81 -1.38 2.72 -17.50
C GLY A 81 -2.36 3.87 -17.23
N LEU A 82 -2.39 4.87 -18.11
CA LEU A 82 -3.36 5.96 -18.04
C LEU A 82 -4.80 5.40 -18.23
N ASN A 83 -5.72 5.82 -17.36
CA ASN A 83 -7.12 5.37 -17.36
C ASN A 83 -7.30 3.84 -17.16
N GLN A 84 -6.33 3.20 -16.54
CA GLN A 84 -6.39 1.76 -16.27
C GLN A 84 -6.32 1.49 -14.78
N ASP A 85 -7.11 0.52 -14.32
CA ASP A 85 -6.96 -0.06 -13.00
C ASP A 85 -5.61 -0.79 -12.90
N VAL A 86 -4.99 -0.72 -11.74
CA VAL A 86 -3.83 -1.54 -11.42
C VAL A 86 -3.98 -2.15 -10.04
N THR A 87 -3.76 -3.45 -9.92
CA THR A 87 -3.79 -4.17 -8.65
C THR A 87 -2.36 -4.53 -8.23
N VAL A 88 -2.00 -4.17 -7.01
CA VAL A 88 -0.67 -4.37 -6.44
C VAL A 88 -0.79 -5.19 -5.18
N LYS A 89 -0.02 -6.28 -5.09
CA LYS A 89 0.14 -7.05 -3.86
C LYS A 89 1.31 -6.49 -3.05
N PHE A 90 1.08 -6.27 -1.75
CA PHE A 90 2.06 -5.70 -0.84
C PHE A 90 2.65 -6.78 0.07
N ASP A 91 3.81 -7.32 -0.31
CA ASP A 91 4.48 -8.41 0.40
C ASP A 91 5.61 -7.93 1.34
N LYS A 92 5.90 -6.62 1.35
CA LYS A 92 6.95 -6.01 2.17
C LYS A 92 6.36 -4.96 3.09
N GLU A 93 6.73 -5.03 4.36
CA GLU A 93 6.36 -4.06 5.39
C GLU A 93 7.02 -2.70 5.15
N GLY A 94 6.30 -1.62 5.48
CA GLY A 94 6.78 -0.25 5.44
C GLY A 94 5.85 0.72 4.71
N VAL A 95 6.35 1.92 4.47
CA VAL A 95 5.65 3.03 3.82
C VAL A 95 5.97 3.07 2.33
N TYR A 96 4.94 3.17 1.51
CA TYR A 96 5.01 3.31 0.06
C TYR A 96 4.36 4.62 -0.35
N VAL A 97 5.10 5.49 -1.02
CA VAL A 97 4.55 6.71 -1.63
C VAL A 97 4.38 6.47 -3.13
N TYR A 98 3.22 6.84 -3.65
CA TYR A 98 2.89 6.68 -5.07
C TYR A 98 2.25 7.95 -5.62
N GLN A 99 2.21 8.07 -6.92
CA GLN A 99 1.80 9.26 -7.64
C GLN A 99 0.85 8.96 -8.79
N CYS A 100 0.10 9.97 -9.21
CA CYS A 100 -0.42 10.06 -10.55
C CYS A 100 0.61 10.79 -11.43
N THR A 101 1.15 10.11 -12.42
CA THR A 101 2.26 10.64 -13.23
C THR A 101 1.92 11.99 -13.90
N PRO A 102 0.75 12.16 -14.60
CA PRO A 102 0.41 13.43 -15.24
C PRO A 102 0.09 14.56 -14.22
N HIS A 103 -0.32 14.23 -13.00
CA HIS A 103 -0.76 15.24 -12.03
C HIS A 103 0.18 15.39 -10.83
N LEU A 104 1.42 14.91 -10.93
CA LEU A 104 2.40 15.04 -9.86
C LEU A 104 2.62 16.50 -9.44
N VAL A 105 2.69 17.41 -10.39
CA VAL A 105 2.89 18.86 -10.13
C VAL A 105 1.74 19.48 -9.33
N LEU A 106 0.56 18.87 -9.35
CA LEU A 106 -0.62 19.23 -8.55
C LEU A 106 -0.65 18.50 -7.21
N ALA A 107 0.41 17.77 -6.90
CA ALA A 107 0.54 16.90 -5.73
C ALA A 107 -0.55 15.81 -5.67
N MET A 108 -0.90 15.19 -6.81
CA MET A 108 -1.70 13.98 -6.80
C MET A 108 -0.84 12.80 -6.38
N ILE A 109 -0.82 12.57 -5.08
CA ILE A 109 0.05 11.64 -4.39
C ILE A 109 -0.73 10.88 -3.31
N GLY A 110 -0.32 9.65 -3.02
CA GLY A 110 -0.92 8.85 -1.96
C GLY A 110 0.11 8.03 -1.23
N VAL A 111 -0.30 7.44 -0.11
CA VAL A 111 0.54 6.65 0.78
C VAL A 111 -0.15 5.34 1.13
N VAL A 112 0.55 4.22 0.97
CA VAL A 112 0.16 2.93 1.55
C VAL A 112 1.14 2.59 2.67
N VAL A 113 0.61 2.22 3.82
CA VAL A 113 1.38 1.71 4.96
C VAL A 113 1.08 0.23 5.11
N VAL A 114 2.08 -0.60 4.97
CA VAL A 114 1.98 -2.06 5.06
C VAL A 114 2.56 -2.49 6.39
N GLY A 115 1.73 -3.03 7.30
CA GLY A 115 2.17 -3.35 8.67
C GLY A 115 2.70 -2.12 9.39
N ASP A 116 3.92 -2.19 9.92
CA ASP A 116 4.59 -1.09 10.60
C ASP A 116 5.33 -0.16 9.61
N ALA A 117 5.40 1.14 9.94
CA ALA A 117 6.01 2.16 9.10
C ALA A 117 7.56 2.18 9.25
N THR A 118 8.21 1.04 9.02
CA THR A 118 9.63 0.78 9.37
C THR A 118 10.63 1.71 8.69
N ASN A 119 10.30 2.23 7.51
CA ASN A 119 11.13 3.13 6.71
C ASN A 119 10.65 4.60 6.73
N LEU A 120 9.75 4.98 7.66
CA LEU A 120 9.11 6.30 7.67
C LEU A 120 10.12 7.46 7.67
N GLN A 121 11.19 7.35 8.45
CA GLN A 121 12.20 8.40 8.52
C GLN A 121 12.93 8.59 7.17
N GLU A 122 13.29 7.50 6.51
CA GLU A 122 13.92 7.53 5.18
C GLU A 122 12.96 8.15 4.15
N ILE A 123 11.67 7.76 4.18
CA ILE A 123 10.64 8.34 3.32
C ILE A 123 10.52 9.85 3.53
N LYS A 124 10.50 10.34 4.78
CA LYS A 124 10.45 11.78 5.09
C LYS A 124 11.66 12.55 4.55
N GLU A 125 12.84 11.95 4.60
CA GLU A 125 14.05 12.56 4.06
C GLU A 125 14.05 12.60 2.54
N ASN A 126 13.73 11.47 1.89
CA ASN A 126 13.73 11.32 0.45
C ASN A 126 12.56 12.07 -0.24
N SER A 127 11.43 12.25 0.45
CA SER A 127 10.24 12.93 -0.10
C SER A 127 10.49 14.38 -0.51
N LYS A 128 11.50 15.05 0.04
CA LYS A 128 11.89 16.42 -0.30
C LYS A 128 12.19 16.60 -1.79
N GLN A 129 12.73 15.56 -2.46
CA GLN A 129 13.02 15.59 -3.89
C GLN A 129 11.75 15.65 -4.75
N ILE A 130 10.65 15.04 -4.27
CA ILE A 130 9.40 15.01 -5.01
C ILE A 130 8.52 16.21 -4.66
N THR A 131 8.47 16.64 -3.39
CA THR A 131 7.68 17.80 -2.95
C THR A 131 8.17 19.10 -3.57
N SER A 132 9.47 19.19 -3.89
CA SER A 132 10.03 20.34 -4.63
C SER A 132 9.42 20.54 -6.02
N LYS A 133 8.81 19.51 -6.59
CA LYS A 133 8.16 19.56 -7.91
C LYS A 133 6.70 20.03 -7.83
N PHE A 134 6.12 20.08 -6.64
CA PHE A 134 4.73 20.48 -6.45
C PHE A 134 4.57 21.99 -6.65
N VAL A 135 3.68 22.40 -7.54
CA VAL A 135 3.28 23.79 -7.74
C VAL A 135 2.04 24.16 -6.91
N MET A 136 1.20 23.16 -6.61
CA MET A 136 0.02 23.28 -5.75
C MET A 136 0.09 22.24 -4.63
N ASN A 137 -0.66 22.50 -3.55
CA ASN A 137 -0.78 21.58 -2.40
C ASN A 137 0.58 21.09 -1.87
N LYS A 138 1.54 21.97 -1.75
CA LYS A 138 2.96 21.64 -1.46
C LYS A 138 3.13 20.84 -0.17
N ASP A 139 2.27 21.06 0.82
CA ASP A 139 2.34 20.40 2.13
C ASP A 139 1.55 19.09 2.20
N ARG A 140 0.93 18.66 1.07
CA ARG A 140 0.02 17.51 1.06
C ARG A 140 0.71 16.22 1.51
N LEU A 141 1.87 15.91 0.94
CA LEU A 141 2.62 14.70 1.32
C LEU A 141 3.10 14.75 2.77
N ASP A 142 3.63 15.89 3.20
CA ASP A 142 4.10 16.07 4.59
C ASP A 142 2.95 15.88 5.58
N SER A 143 1.76 16.40 5.25
CA SER A 143 0.55 16.20 6.05
C SER A 143 0.16 14.72 6.15
N TYR A 144 0.24 13.97 5.05
CA TYR A 144 -0.03 12.53 5.06
C TYR A 144 0.98 11.76 5.92
N LEU A 145 2.29 12.05 5.74
CA LEU A 145 3.34 11.39 6.50
C LEU A 145 3.32 11.75 8.00
N ALA A 146 2.81 12.92 8.36
CA ALA A 146 2.64 13.32 9.76
C ALA A 146 1.59 12.49 10.50
N THR A 147 0.63 11.86 9.79
CA THR A 147 -0.38 10.97 10.41
C THR A 147 0.15 9.59 10.78
N LEU A 148 1.39 9.27 10.42
CA LEU A 148 1.98 7.94 10.59
C LEU A 148 2.87 7.81 11.85
N ASN A 149 2.94 8.84 12.69
CA ASN A 149 3.73 8.86 13.93
C ASN A 149 3.03 8.14 15.07
#